data_277b1d99044d709c701f2bc252469058
#
_entry.id   277b1d99044d709c701f2bc252469058
#
_cell.length_a   1.000
_cell.length_b   1.000
_cell.length_c   1.000
_cell.angle_alpha   90.00
_cell.angle_beta   90.00
_cell.angle_gamma   90.00
#
_symmetry.space_group_name_H-M   'P 1'
#
loop_
_entity.id
_entity.type
_entity.pdbx_description
1 polymer ?
#
loop_
_entity_poly.entity_id
_entity_poly.type
_entity_poly.pdbx_seq_one_letter_code
_entity_poly.pdbx_strand_id
1 'polypeptide(L)'
;IKERMKKNIILLVAMSLTLSGCGIYTKYKPATSVPDDLYGGEVVTEDTAGLGNMDWRELFTDPHLQSLIETGLRTNTDYQSALLRVEEAQAALMSAKLAFLPAFALSPQGTVSSFDTNKTTQGYSLPVTASWELDVFGRMRNSKKQAKALYAQSEDYRQAVRTQLIAGIANTYYTLLMLDEQLI
;
A
#
# COMPACT_ATOMS: atom_id res chain seq x y z
N ILE A 1 -58.01 -13.08 1.31
CA ILE A 1 -56.72 -13.80 1.59
C ILE A 1 -55.88 -13.89 0.29
N LYS A 2 -56.48 -14.29 -0.84
CA LYS A 2 -55.78 -14.50 -2.13
C LYS A 2 -55.18 -13.22 -2.73
N GLU A 3 -55.82 -12.07 -2.57
CA GLU A 3 -55.33 -10.76 -3.03
C GLU A 3 -54.12 -10.24 -2.21
N ARG A 4 -54.15 -10.44 -0.89
CA ARG A 4 -53.01 -10.08 -0.02
C ARG A 4 -51.78 -10.93 -0.30
N MET A 5 -51.97 -12.23 -0.55
CA MET A 5 -50.90 -13.13 -0.92
C MET A 5 -50.22 -12.70 -2.25
N LYS A 6 -51.02 -12.33 -3.26
CA LYS A 6 -50.48 -11.83 -4.55
C LYS A 6 -49.64 -10.57 -4.37
N LYS A 7 -50.11 -9.60 -3.57
CA LYS A 7 -49.37 -8.35 -3.27
C LYS A 7 -48.04 -8.64 -2.56
N ASN A 8 -48.05 -9.55 -1.59
CA ASN A 8 -46.81 -9.92 -0.86
C ASN A 8 -45.80 -10.67 -1.75
N ILE A 9 -46.29 -11.50 -2.69
CA ILE A 9 -45.42 -12.20 -3.66
C ILE A 9 -44.82 -11.19 -4.65
N ILE A 10 -45.61 -10.22 -5.14
CA ILE A 10 -45.11 -9.17 -6.03
C ILE A 10 -44.06 -8.31 -5.31
N LEU A 11 -44.28 -7.98 -4.05
CA LEU A 11 -43.32 -7.22 -3.24
C LEU A 11 -42.03 -7.98 -2.97
N LEU A 12 -42.12 -9.28 -2.71
CA LEU A 12 -40.93 -10.17 -2.56
C LEU A 12 -40.14 -10.32 -3.87
N VAL A 13 -40.83 -10.45 -5.01
CA VAL A 13 -40.16 -10.51 -6.33
C VAL A 13 -39.55 -9.16 -6.69
N ALA A 14 -40.21 -8.03 -6.43
CA ALA A 14 -39.62 -6.72 -6.64
C ALA A 14 -38.39 -6.49 -5.76
N MET A 15 -38.42 -6.93 -4.51
CA MET A 15 -37.31 -6.83 -3.57
C MET A 15 -36.13 -7.76 -3.95
N SER A 16 -36.39 -8.93 -4.53
CA SER A 16 -35.34 -9.83 -5.03
C SER A 16 -34.68 -9.32 -6.31
N LEU A 17 -35.39 -8.60 -7.18
CA LEU A 17 -34.87 -7.98 -8.38
C LEU A 17 -33.95 -6.77 -8.07
N THR A 18 -34.19 -6.03 -6.98
CA THR A 18 -33.34 -4.93 -6.56
C THR A 18 -32.03 -5.40 -5.91
N LEU A 19 -31.98 -6.62 -5.36
CA LEU A 19 -30.77 -7.19 -4.77
C LEU A 19 -29.81 -7.83 -5.78
N SER A 20 -30.26 -8.11 -7.02
CA SER A 20 -29.41 -8.72 -8.06
C SER A 20 -28.44 -7.75 -8.73
N GLY A 21 -28.51 -6.44 -8.44
CA GLY A 21 -27.63 -5.40 -9.00
C GLY A 21 -26.23 -5.32 -8.41
N CYS A 22 -25.88 -6.12 -7.39
CA CYS A 22 -24.57 -6.04 -6.73
C CYS A 22 -23.39 -6.64 -7.51
N GLY A 23 -23.60 -7.12 -8.74
CA GLY A 23 -22.57 -7.74 -9.58
C GLY A 23 -21.97 -6.82 -10.67
N ILE A 24 -22.18 -5.51 -10.62
CA ILE A 24 -21.80 -4.56 -11.69
C ILE A 24 -20.25 -4.38 -11.81
N TYR A 25 -19.48 -4.77 -10.81
CA TYR A 25 -18.02 -4.70 -10.89
C TYR A 25 -17.46 -6.01 -11.45
N THR A 26 -17.23 -6.02 -12.76
CA THR A 26 -16.34 -7.02 -13.37
C THR A 26 -14.97 -6.94 -12.72
N LYS A 27 -14.48 -8.07 -12.20
CA LYS A 27 -13.11 -8.13 -11.72
C LYS A 27 -12.18 -7.71 -12.84
N TYR A 28 -11.38 -6.67 -12.61
CA TYR A 28 -10.32 -6.30 -13.53
C TYR A 28 -9.44 -7.52 -13.80
N LYS A 29 -9.41 -7.95 -15.05
CA LYS A 29 -8.43 -8.92 -15.55
C LYS A 29 -7.42 -8.10 -16.33
N PRO A 30 -6.15 -8.03 -15.91
CA PRO A 30 -5.14 -7.39 -16.73
C PRO A 30 -5.13 -8.05 -18.09
N ALA A 31 -5.12 -7.24 -19.15
CA ALA A 31 -4.96 -7.72 -20.52
C ALA A 31 -3.50 -8.13 -20.73
N THR A 32 -3.07 -9.15 -20.03
CA THR A 32 -1.74 -9.72 -20.16
C THR A 32 -1.86 -11.06 -20.85
N SER A 33 -2.05 -11.04 -22.15
CA SER A 33 -1.42 -12.04 -22.98
C SER A 33 -0.26 -11.34 -23.68
N VAL A 34 0.85 -11.15 -22.97
CA VAL A 34 2.13 -11.06 -23.67
C VAL A 34 2.26 -12.40 -24.40
N PRO A 35 2.35 -12.44 -25.73
CA PRO A 35 2.58 -13.70 -26.44
C PRO A 35 3.84 -14.35 -25.85
N ASP A 36 3.78 -15.64 -25.52
CA ASP A 36 4.89 -16.38 -24.93
C ASP A 36 6.15 -16.42 -25.83
N ASP A 37 6.03 -15.98 -27.09
CA ASP A 37 7.08 -15.95 -28.09
C ASP A 37 7.61 -14.53 -28.42
N LEU A 38 7.17 -13.51 -27.67
CA LEU A 38 7.55 -12.11 -27.96
C LEU A 38 9.06 -11.86 -27.88
N TYR A 39 9.78 -12.66 -27.13
CA TYR A 39 11.23 -12.59 -26.95
C TYR A 39 12.01 -13.81 -27.53
N GLY A 40 11.43 -14.49 -28.52
CA GLY A 40 11.98 -15.71 -29.10
C GLY A 40 11.77 -16.91 -28.20
N GLY A 41 11.06 -17.90 -28.67
CA GLY A 41 10.56 -19.04 -27.90
C GLY A 41 11.61 -19.99 -27.30
N GLU A 42 12.63 -19.45 -26.64
CA GLU A 42 13.53 -20.23 -25.80
C GLU A 42 12.92 -20.35 -24.41
N VAL A 43 12.80 -21.59 -23.99
CA VAL A 43 12.37 -22.07 -22.70
C VAL A 43 12.90 -21.14 -21.60
N VAL A 44 12.00 -20.41 -20.97
CA VAL A 44 12.27 -19.83 -19.66
C VAL A 44 12.55 -21.01 -18.74
N THR A 45 13.81 -21.39 -18.61
CA THR A 45 14.24 -22.22 -17.50
C THR A 45 13.80 -21.51 -16.22
N GLU A 46 13.20 -22.23 -15.31
CA GLU A 46 12.81 -21.76 -13.96
C GLU A 46 14.05 -21.34 -13.13
N ASP A 47 15.11 -20.94 -13.79
CA ASP A 47 16.29 -20.42 -13.14
C ASP A 47 16.01 -18.98 -12.68
N THR A 48 15.40 -18.86 -11.49
CA THR A 48 15.25 -17.62 -10.74
C THR A 48 16.60 -17.03 -10.30
N ALA A 49 17.72 -17.65 -10.65
CA ALA A 49 19.09 -17.20 -10.42
C ALA A 49 19.55 -16.12 -11.43
N GLY A 50 18.63 -15.33 -11.99
CA GLY A 50 19.00 -14.17 -12.80
C GLY A 50 19.84 -13.17 -11.99
N LEU A 51 20.78 -12.49 -12.67
CA LEU A 51 21.66 -11.44 -12.10
C LEU A 51 20.94 -10.44 -11.19
N GLY A 52 19.63 -10.21 -11.40
CA GLY A 52 18.81 -9.32 -10.58
C GLY A 52 18.56 -9.81 -9.15
N ASN A 53 18.71 -11.12 -8.90
CA ASN A 53 18.50 -11.73 -7.57
C ASN A 53 19.82 -12.03 -6.84
N MET A 54 20.97 -11.90 -7.52
CA MET A 54 22.27 -12.08 -6.87
C MET A 54 22.55 -10.96 -5.87
N ASP A 55 23.25 -11.30 -4.79
CA ASP A 55 23.78 -10.26 -3.92
C ASP A 55 24.84 -9.46 -4.69
N TRP A 56 24.69 -8.15 -4.72
CA TRP A 56 25.63 -7.25 -5.38
C TRP A 56 27.08 -7.41 -4.87
N ARG A 57 27.27 -7.94 -3.65
CA ARG A 57 28.59 -8.25 -3.11
C ARG A 57 29.26 -9.43 -3.80
N GLU A 58 28.51 -10.36 -4.34
CA GLU A 58 29.02 -11.46 -5.14
C GLU A 58 29.40 -10.98 -6.56
N LEU A 59 28.66 -9.99 -7.07
CA LEU A 59 28.91 -9.38 -8.38
C LEU A 59 30.15 -8.45 -8.34
N PHE A 60 30.26 -7.62 -7.30
CA PHE A 60 31.34 -6.64 -7.13
C PHE A 60 32.26 -7.08 -6.00
N THR A 61 33.39 -7.69 -6.34
CA THR A 61 34.34 -8.28 -5.38
C THR A 61 35.41 -7.31 -4.87
N ASP A 62 35.52 -6.10 -5.47
CA ASP A 62 36.45 -5.06 -5.04
C ASP A 62 36.03 -4.45 -3.69
N PRO A 63 36.85 -4.52 -2.63
CA PRO A 63 36.53 -4.00 -1.30
C PRO A 63 36.30 -2.48 -1.28
N HIS A 64 37.00 -1.72 -2.13
CA HIS A 64 36.84 -0.26 -2.21
C HIS A 64 35.50 0.07 -2.80
N LEU A 65 35.08 -0.59 -3.88
CA LEU A 65 33.76 -0.42 -4.47
C LEU A 65 32.67 -0.83 -3.51
N GLN A 66 32.83 -1.94 -2.79
CA GLN A 66 31.86 -2.38 -1.79
C GLN A 66 31.66 -1.33 -0.70
N SER A 67 32.74 -0.75 -0.18
CA SER A 67 32.69 0.32 0.82
C SER A 67 31.97 1.58 0.31
N LEU A 68 32.18 1.95 -0.96
CA LEU A 68 31.50 3.07 -1.60
C LEU A 68 30.00 2.80 -1.75
N ILE A 69 29.62 1.61 -2.19
CA ILE A 69 28.23 1.20 -2.32
C ILE A 69 27.53 1.21 -0.95
N GLU A 70 28.14 0.66 0.10
CA GLU A 70 27.59 0.67 1.46
C GLU A 70 27.38 2.09 1.98
N THR A 71 28.36 2.96 1.73
CA THR A 71 28.25 4.38 2.11
C THR A 71 27.11 5.04 1.35
N GLY A 72 27.01 4.82 0.03
CA GLY A 72 25.92 5.32 -0.80
C GLY A 72 24.55 4.86 -0.31
N LEU A 73 24.36 3.57 -0.03
CA LEU A 73 23.10 3.03 0.49
C LEU A 73 22.72 3.63 1.86
N ARG A 74 23.70 3.98 2.67
CA ARG A 74 23.47 4.57 3.99
C ARG A 74 23.14 6.07 3.92
N THR A 75 23.73 6.81 2.99
CA THR A 75 23.70 8.29 2.98
C THR A 75 22.90 8.91 1.84
N ASN A 76 22.56 8.13 0.81
CA ASN A 76 21.82 8.66 -0.33
C ASN A 76 20.38 9.02 0.07
N THR A 77 19.98 10.27 -0.16
CA THR A 77 18.67 10.81 0.21
C THR A 77 17.52 10.17 -0.57
N ASP A 78 17.73 9.81 -1.83
CA ASP A 78 16.68 9.21 -2.65
C ASP A 78 16.36 7.79 -2.17
N TYR A 79 17.40 7.03 -1.81
CA TYR A 79 17.21 5.71 -1.24
C TYR A 79 16.56 5.76 0.16
N GLN A 80 16.98 6.72 1.01
CA GLN A 80 16.34 6.94 2.30
C GLN A 80 14.87 7.36 2.15
N SER A 81 14.57 8.22 1.18
CA SER A 81 13.19 8.60 0.85
C SER A 81 12.37 7.40 0.36
N ALA A 82 12.96 6.49 -0.41
CA ALA A 82 12.29 5.26 -0.85
C ALA A 82 11.98 4.33 0.34
N LEU A 83 12.87 4.22 1.34
CA LEU A 83 12.61 3.47 2.57
C LEU A 83 11.42 4.06 3.35
N LEU A 84 11.39 5.39 3.54
CA LEU A 84 10.29 6.07 4.24
C LEU A 84 8.94 5.89 3.50
N ARG A 85 8.94 5.87 2.18
CA ARG A 85 7.72 5.57 1.40
C ARG A 85 7.18 4.16 1.64
N VAL A 86 8.05 3.19 1.85
CA VAL A 86 7.62 1.83 2.23
C VAL A 86 6.95 1.85 3.61
N GLU A 87 7.53 2.55 4.58
CA GLU A 87 6.95 2.69 5.93
C GLU A 87 5.59 3.40 5.89
N GLU A 88 5.47 4.48 5.10
CA GLU A 88 4.22 5.19 4.89
C GLU A 88 3.14 4.27 4.30
N ALA A 89 3.47 3.53 3.24
CA ALA A 89 2.55 2.60 2.61
C ALA A 89 2.15 1.45 3.55
N GLN A 90 3.07 0.98 4.39
CA GLN A 90 2.79 -0.01 5.42
C GLN A 90 1.82 0.52 6.48
N ALA A 91 2.02 1.77 6.93
CA ALA A 91 1.12 2.43 7.88
C ALA A 91 -0.28 2.63 7.27
N ALA A 92 -0.37 3.02 5.99
CA ALA A 92 -1.64 3.13 5.27
C ALA A 92 -2.36 1.78 5.15
N LEU A 93 -1.62 0.69 4.87
CA LEU A 93 -2.18 -0.67 4.86
C LEU A 93 -2.68 -1.09 6.26
N MET A 94 -1.94 -0.75 7.32
CA MET A 94 -2.37 -1.02 8.69
C MET A 94 -3.66 -0.26 9.01
N SER A 95 -3.74 1.03 8.66
CA SER A 95 -4.96 1.85 8.81
C SER A 95 -6.15 1.22 8.08
N ALA A 96 -5.97 0.78 6.83
CA ALA A 96 -7.01 0.10 6.06
C ALA A 96 -7.44 -1.25 6.67
N LYS A 97 -6.55 -1.95 7.39
CA LYS A 97 -6.89 -3.16 8.16
C LYS A 97 -7.68 -2.83 9.42
N LEU A 98 -7.27 -1.79 10.15
CA LEU A 98 -7.91 -1.36 11.41
C LEU A 98 -9.30 -0.76 11.18
N ALA A 99 -9.59 -0.24 9.98
CA ALA A 99 -10.91 0.28 9.62
C ALA A 99 -12.04 -0.75 9.74
N PHE A 100 -11.73 -2.05 9.80
CA PHE A 100 -12.73 -3.12 10.04
C PHE A 100 -13.11 -3.27 11.52
N LEU A 101 -12.36 -2.65 12.42
CA LEU A 101 -12.64 -2.72 13.85
C LEU A 101 -13.57 -1.59 14.28
N PRO A 102 -14.36 -1.78 15.36
CA PRO A 102 -15.14 -0.70 15.93
C PRO A 102 -14.22 0.41 16.48
N ALA A 103 -14.60 1.65 16.25
CA ALA A 103 -13.94 2.82 16.82
C ALA A 103 -14.64 3.23 18.12
N PHE A 104 -13.83 3.49 19.15
CA PHE A 104 -14.28 4.01 20.42
C PHE A 104 -13.75 5.43 20.61
N ALA A 105 -14.63 6.36 20.98
CA ALA A 105 -14.24 7.71 21.30
C ALA A 105 -14.72 8.08 22.70
N LEU A 106 -13.85 8.74 23.44
CA LEU A 106 -14.10 9.34 24.74
C LEU A 106 -13.98 10.85 24.57
N SER A 107 -15.08 11.57 24.83
CA SER A 107 -15.15 13.02 24.61
C SER A 107 -15.53 13.75 25.89
N PRO A 108 -14.60 13.97 26.84
CA PRO A 108 -14.89 14.71 28.04
C PRO A 108 -15.31 16.12 27.70
N GLN A 109 -16.42 16.61 28.30
CA GLN A 109 -16.94 17.95 28.11
C GLN A 109 -17.23 18.58 29.47
N GLY A 110 -16.83 19.85 29.60
CA GLY A 110 -17.16 20.68 30.75
C GLY A 110 -17.87 21.95 30.27
N THR A 111 -19.00 22.27 30.90
CA THR A 111 -19.72 23.51 30.66
C THR A 111 -19.80 24.32 31.93
N VAL A 112 -19.47 25.61 31.81
CA VAL A 112 -19.67 26.59 32.87
C VAL A 112 -20.64 27.62 32.34
N SER A 113 -21.81 27.75 32.96
CA SER A 113 -22.79 28.77 32.59
C SER A 113 -23.16 29.67 33.78
N SER A 114 -23.13 30.96 33.53
CA SER A 114 -23.53 31.97 34.51
C SER A 114 -24.55 32.90 33.85
N PHE A 115 -25.79 32.82 34.24
CA PHE A 115 -26.85 33.64 33.69
C PHE A 115 -27.29 34.81 34.59
N ASP A 116 -26.81 34.85 35.82
CA ASP A 116 -27.09 35.92 36.76
C ASP A 116 -25.91 36.01 37.77
N THR A 117 -25.77 37.18 38.39
CA THR A 117 -24.63 37.54 39.22
C THR A 117 -24.35 36.65 40.42
N ASN A 118 -25.20 35.65 40.70
CA ASN A 118 -25.14 34.89 41.94
C ASN A 118 -25.09 33.35 41.82
N LYS A 119 -25.17 32.73 40.65
CA LYS A 119 -25.09 31.26 40.54
C LYS A 119 -24.39 30.80 39.27
N THR A 120 -23.14 30.37 39.41
CA THR A 120 -22.45 29.64 38.35
C THR A 120 -22.84 28.17 38.43
N THR A 121 -23.35 27.63 37.33
CA THR A 121 -23.65 26.21 37.19
C THR A 121 -22.51 25.56 36.42
N GLN A 122 -21.94 24.50 36.99
CA GLN A 122 -20.90 23.70 36.36
C GLN A 122 -21.48 22.33 36.00
N GLY A 123 -21.31 21.91 34.77
CA GLY A 123 -21.69 20.58 34.28
C GLY A 123 -20.51 19.85 33.70
N TYR A 124 -20.35 18.60 34.05
CA TYR A 124 -19.33 17.71 33.47
C TYR A 124 -20.02 16.52 32.86
N SER A 125 -19.65 16.17 31.64
CA SER A 125 -20.11 14.96 30.97
C SER A 125 -18.95 14.20 30.36
N LEU A 126 -19.01 12.86 30.43
CA LEU A 126 -18.00 11.97 29.91
C LEU A 126 -18.65 10.94 28.97
N PRO A 127 -19.11 11.38 27.77
CA PRO A 127 -19.70 10.47 26.82
C PRO A 127 -18.67 9.52 26.23
N VAL A 128 -19.00 8.22 26.25
CA VAL A 128 -18.29 7.18 25.52
C VAL A 128 -19.14 6.80 24.32
N THR A 129 -18.60 6.90 23.13
CA THR A 129 -19.26 6.49 21.89
C THR A 129 -18.54 5.32 21.24
N ALA A 130 -19.29 4.36 20.72
CA ALA A 130 -18.77 3.27 19.91
C ALA A 130 -19.42 3.33 18.53
N SER A 131 -18.63 3.32 17.47
CA SER A 131 -19.11 3.29 16.09
C SER A 131 -18.46 2.13 15.32
N TRP A 132 -19.26 1.45 14.53
CA TRP A 132 -18.80 0.36 13.69
C TRP A 132 -19.46 0.41 12.32
N GLU A 133 -18.64 0.42 11.26
CA GLU A 133 -19.13 0.42 9.88
C GLU A 133 -19.06 -1.02 9.32
N LEU A 134 -20.21 -1.53 8.90
CA LEU A 134 -20.31 -2.83 8.24
C LEU A 134 -20.05 -2.67 6.73
N ASP A 135 -19.12 -3.43 6.19
CA ASP A 135 -18.74 -3.37 4.77
C ASP A 135 -19.66 -4.18 3.86
N VAL A 136 -20.91 -3.72 3.73
CA VAL A 136 -21.96 -4.37 2.92
C VAL A 136 -21.61 -4.32 1.43
N PHE A 137 -21.11 -3.20 0.94
CA PHE A 137 -20.81 -2.98 -0.48
C PHE A 137 -19.33 -3.19 -0.86
N GLY A 138 -18.50 -3.60 0.06
CA GLY A 138 -17.11 -3.92 -0.21
C GLY A 138 -16.16 -2.73 -0.34
N ARG A 139 -16.57 -1.52 0.10
CA ARG A 139 -15.73 -0.31 0.08
C ARG A 139 -14.44 -0.50 0.86
N MET A 140 -14.54 -0.99 2.09
CA MET A 140 -13.38 -1.22 2.97
C MET A 140 -12.50 -2.36 2.46
N ARG A 141 -13.10 -3.44 1.95
CA ARG A 141 -12.36 -4.56 1.32
C ARG A 141 -11.56 -4.10 0.11
N ASN A 142 -12.12 -3.23 -0.73
CA ASN A 142 -11.44 -2.70 -1.89
C ASN A 142 -10.35 -1.69 -1.49
N SER A 143 -10.58 -0.83 -0.50
CA SER A 143 -9.58 0.06 0.07
C SER A 143 -8.37 -0.71 0.63
N LYS A 144 -8.62 -1.80 1.38
CA LYS A 144 -7.54 -2.67 1.86
C LYS A 144 -6.75 -3.32 0.72
N LYS A 145 -7.43 -3.78 -0.36
CA LYS A 145 -6.75 -4.34 -1.54
C LYS A 145 -5.88 -3.30 -2.23
N GLN A 146 -6.38 -2.07 -2.37
CA GLN A 146 -5.64 -0.95 -2.92
C GLN A 146 -4.41 -0.65 -2.07
N ALA A 147 -4.57 -0.50 -0.75
CA ALA A 147 -3.44 -0.24 0.15
C ALA A 147 -2.39 -1.36 0.11
N LYS A 148 -2.82 -2.64 -0.02
CA LYS A 148 -1.89 -3.76 -0.21
C LYS A 148 -1.10 -3.67 -1.52
N ALA A 149 -1.75 -3.25 -2.62
CA ALA A 149 -1.08 -3.09 -3.91
C ALA A 149 -0.08 -1.91 -3.88
N LEU A 150 -0.46 -0.79 -3.22
CA LEU A 150 0.43 0.36 -3.04
C LEU A 150 1.65 0.03 -2.17
N TYR A 151 1.47 -0.81 -1.13
CA TYR A 151 2.58 -1.31 -0.33
C TYR A 151 3.55 -2.14 -1.18
N ALA A 152 3.06 -3.11 -1.96
CA ALA A 152 3.89 -3.89 -2.87
C ALA A 152 4.61 -2.99 -3.89
N GLN A 153 3.92 -2.03 -4.49
CA GLN A 153 4.51 -1.05 -5.40
C GLN A 153 5.64 -0.25 -4.74
N SER A 154 5.50 0.13 -3.47
CA SER A 154 6.54 0.86 -2.74
C SER A 154 7.79 0.02 -2.48
N GLU A 155 7.63 -1.29 -2.24
CA GLU A 155 8.74 -2.23 -2.10
C GLU A 155 9.50 -2.41 -3.41
N ASP A 156 8.78 -2.57 -4.54
CA ASP A 156 9.36 -2.67 -5.87
C ASP A 156 10.11 -1.36 -6.25
N TYR A 157 9.53 -0.21 -5.93
CA TYR A 157 10.17 1.09 -6.15
C TYR A 157 11.46 1.24 -5.34
N ARG A 158 11.45 0.86 -4.06
CA ARG A 158 12.65 0.85 -3.22
C ARG A 158 13.74 -0.03 -3.83
N GLN A 159 13.38 -1.22 -4.34
CA GLN A 159 14.31 -2.13 -4.99
C GLN A 159 14.89 -1.51 -6.28
N ALA A 160 14.08 -0.86 -7.08
CA ALA A 160 14.52 -0.16 -8.29
C ALA A 160 15.53 0.97 -7.97
N VAL A 161 15.22 1.82 -6.98
CA VAL A 161 16.12 2.89 -6.53
C VAL A 161 17.44 2.33 -6.00
N ARG A 162 17.39 1.24 -5.21
CA ARG A 162 18.58 0.55 -4.71
C ARG A 162 19.46 0.07 -5.85
N THR A 163 18.88 -0.62 -6.83
CA THR A 163 19.62 -1.17 -7.98
C THR A 163 20.23 -0.05 -8.81
N GLN A 164 19.49 1.02 -9.07
CA GLN A 164 19.96 2.18 -9.82
C GLN A 164 21.14 2.87 -9.10
N LEU A 165 21.06 3.03 -7.78
CA LEU A 165 22.15 3.62 -6.98
C LEU A 165 23.40 2.78 -7.04
N ILE A 166 23.30 1.46 -6.85
CA ILE A 166 24.44 0.53 -6.93
C ILE A 166 25.09 0.58 -8.31
N ALA A 167 24.28 0.51 -9.37
CA ALA A 167 24.77 0.57 -10.75
C ALA A 167 25.44 1.92 -11.05
N GLY A 168 24.89 3.04 -10.56
CA GLY A 168 25.48 4.36 -10.72
C GLY A 168 26.85 4.49 -10.05
N ILE A 169 26.97 4.01 -8.82
CA ILE A 169 28.26 4.01 -8.09
C ILE A 169 29.27 3.13 -8.81
N ALA A 170 28.90 1.92 -9.20
CA ALA A 170 29.80 1.00 -9.90
C ALA A 170 30.28 1.56 -11.24
N ASN A 171 29.38 2.10 -12.05
CA ASN A 171 29.71 2.73 -13.32
C ASN A 171 30.68 3.90 -13.15
N THR A 172 30.47 4.75 -12.17
CA THR A 172 31.33 5.89 -11.88
C THR A 172 32.70 5.43 -11.42
N TYR A 173 32.75 4.43 -10.56
CA TYR A 173 33.99 3.83 -10.05
C TYR A 173 34.86 3.26 -11.19
N TYR A 174 34.30 2.41 -12.04
CA TYR A 174 35.03 1.83 -13.16
C TYR A 174 35.39 2.86 -14.24
N THR A 175 34.57 3.90 -14.42
CA THR A 175 34.92 5.01 -15.31
C THR A 175 36.14 5.76 -14.78
N LEU A 176 36.23 6.00 -13.47
CA LEU A 176 37.38 6.64 -12.85
C LEU A 176 38.63 5.79 -13.02
N LEU A 177 38.57 4.48 -12.75
CA LEU A 177 39.70 3.59 -12.94
C LEU A 177 40.21 3.57 -14.41
N MET A 178 39.26 3.58 -15.36
CA MET A 178 39.63 3.65 -16.79
C MET A 178 40.36 4.96 -17.14
N LEU A 179 39.91 6.10 -16.56
CA LEU A 179 40.55 7.38 -16.79
C LEU A 179 41.94 7.45 -16.15
N ASP A 180 42.10 6.90 -14.95
CA ASP A 180 43.42 6.84 -14.29
C ASP A 180 44.42 6.03 -15.11
N GLU A 181 44.02 4.89 -15.70
CA GLU A 181 44.87 4.06 -16.55
C GLU A 181 45.25 4.77 -17.86
N GLN A 182 44.42 5.71 -18.36
CA GLN A 182 44.75 6.48 -19.57
C GLN A 182 45.75 7.61 -19.32
N LEU A 183 45.97 8.00 -18.07
CA LEU A 183 46.88 9.10 -17.71
C LEU A 183 48.33 8.62 -17.43
N ILE A 184 48.53 7.31 -17.37
CA ILE A 184 49.86 6.68 -17.19
C ILE A 184 50.50 6.38 -18.53
#